data_ebc7d640b9f6bd0f1b2464608d7ca5ac
#
_entry.id   ebc7d640b9f6bd0f1b2464608d7ca5ac
#
_cell.length_a   1.000
_cell.length_b   1.000
_cell.length_c   1.000
_cell.angle_alpha   90.00
_cell.angle_beta   90.00
_cell.angle_gamma   90.00
#
_symmetry.space_group_name_H-M   'P 1'
#
loop_
_entity.id
_entity.type
_entity.pdbx_description
1 polymer ?
#
loop_
_entity_poly.entity_id
_entity_poly.type
_entity_poly.pdbx_seq_one_letter_code
_entity_poly.pdbx_strand_id
1 'polypeptide(L)'
;MYNTGNDLTDAILSDKQKNADENIKITFEGSLANVPADNLEICVLFNNMIDIAFENVKEFCGDGKQIIALKAETRAGFLFCCISFPIENEIKKAQNNVLYHSFAYKTLKNLAEKNGGKIETSLSDNRLAITTGWVINNFS
;
A
#
# COMPACT_ATOMS: atom_id res chain seq x y z
N MET A 1 10.44 13.16 -6.42
CA MET A 1 10.82 11.91 -7.11
C MET A 1 11.06 10.81 -6.10
N TYR A 2 10.62 9.59 -6.41
CA TYR A 2 10.72 8.48 -5.47
C TYR A 2 12.01 7.70 -5.67
N ASN A 3 12.53 7.20 -4.57
CA ASN A 3 13.77 6.42 -4.58
C ASN A 3 13.60 5.23 -3.63
N THR A 4 12.77 4.28 -4.05
CA THR A 4 12.44 3.11 -3.22
C THR A 4 13.52 2.04 -3.27
N GLY A 5 14.39 2.08 -4.27
CA GLY A 5 15.33 1.00 -4.53
C GLY A 5 14.83 0.01 -5.59
N ASN A 6 13.63 0.26 -6.12
CA ASN A 6 13.04 -0.55 -7.19
C ASN A 6 12.54 0.39 -8.28
N ASP A 7 13.19 0.35 -9.43
CA ASP A 7 12.91 1.32 -10.51
C ASP A 7 11.48 1.26 -11.01
N LEU A 8 10.90 0.08 -11.11
CA LEU A 8 9.52 -0.06 -11.55
C LEU A 8 8.55 0.55 -10.54
N THR A 9 8.80 0.34 -9.26
CA THR A 9 7.98 0.94 -8.21
C THR A 9 8.12 2.46 -8.22
N ASP A 10 9.33 2.96 -8.39
CA ASP A 10 9.56 4.41 -8.49
C ASP A 10 8.76 5.03 -9.62
N ALA A 11 8.71 4.38 -10.77
CA ALA A 11 7.94 4.86 -11.91
C ALA A 11 6.45 4.85 -11.63
N ILE A 12 5.93 3.81 -10.97
CA ILE A 12 4.52 3.71 -10.61
C ILE A 12 4.13 4.82 -9.63
N LEU A 13 4.96 5.03 -8.59
CA LEU A 13 4.67 6.07 -7.60
C LEU A 13 4.68 7.46 -8.23
N SER A 14 5.65 7.73 -9.10
CA SER A 14 5.73 9.01 -9.79
C SER A 14 4.50 9.25 -10.66
N ASP A 15 4.06 8.24 -11.39
CA ASP A 15 2.88 8.33 -12.24
C ASP A 15 1.61 8.55 -11.41
N LYS A 16 1.46 7.81 -10.33
CA LYS A 16 0.30 7.95 -9.45
C LYS A 16 0.25 9.33 -8.80
N GLN A 17 1.39 9.85 -8.34
CA GLN A 17 1.45 11.19 -7.76
C GLN A 17 1.09 12.27 -8.80
N LYS A 18 1.58 12.12 -10.02
CA LYS A 18 1.31 13.06 -11.10
C LYS A 18 -0.19 13.11 -11.44
N ASN A 19 -0.88 11.98 -11.35
CA ASN A 19 -2.29 11.89 -11.69
C ASN A 19 -3.22 12.06 -10.48
N ALA A 20 -2.68 12.29 -9.29
CA ALA A 20 -3.46 12.50 -8.09
C ALA A 20 -3.96 13.94 -8.02
N ASP A 21 -5.02 14.16 -7.23
CA ASP A 21 -5.50 15.49 -6.94
C ASP A 21 -4.41 16.29 -6.21
N GLU A 22 -4.42 17.61 -6.38
CA GLU A 22 -3.38 18.49 -5.81
C GLU A 22 -3.24 18.38 -4.29
N ASN A 23 -4.34 18.04 -3.61
CA ASN A 23 -4.31 17.91 -2.15
C ASN A 23 -3.84 16.54 -1.67
N ILE A 24 -3.52 15.62 -2.57
CA ILE A 24 -3.04 14.29 -2.20
C ILE A 24 -1.54 14.20 -2.38
N LYS A 25 -0.85 13.80 -1.30
CA LYS A 25 0.59 13.60 -1.31
C LYS A 25 0.90 12.15 -1.00
N ILE A 26 1.63 11.47 -1.89
CA ILE A 26 2.11 10.11 -1.67
C ILE A 26 3.52 10.18 -1.12
N THR A 27 3.76 9.55 0.04
CA THR A 27 5.09 9.48 0.64
C THR A 27 5.56 8.04 0.70
N PHE A 28 6.87 7.84 0.71
CA PHE A 28 7.46 6.51 0.85
C PHE A 28 8.60 6.54 1.87
N GLU A 29 8.60 5.56 2.76
CA GLU A 29 9.65 5.39 3.75
C GLU A 29 10.18 3.95 3.68
N GLY A 30 11.48 3.77 3.83
CA GLY A 30 12.10 2.45 3.81
C GLY A 30 12.82 2.17 2.50
N SER A 31 12.97 0.89 2.16
CA SER A 31 13.71 0.50 0.97
C SER A 31 13.25 -0.85 0.42
N LEU A 32 13.26 -0.94 -0.91
CA LEU A 32 13.04 -2.19 -1.64
C LEU A 32 14.34 -2.67 -2.30
N ALA A 33 15.45 -2.03 -1.99
CA ALA A 33 16.74 -2.40 -2.59
C ALA A 33 17.13 -3.81 -2.20
N ASN A 34 17.55 -4.59 -3.19
CA ASN A 34 18.03 -5.97 -2.99
C ASN A 34 17.04 -6.94 -2.36
N VAL A 35 15.74 -6.65 -2.48
CA VAL A 35 14.71 -7.54 -1.98
C VAL A 35 14.60 -8.74 -2.95
N PRO A 36 14.74 -9.97 -2.46
CA PRO A 36 14.65 -11.16 -3.32
C PRO A 36 13.20 -11.57 -3.57
N ALA A 37 12.47 -10.72 -4.30
CA ALA A 37 11.09 -10.94 -4.67
C ALA A 37 10.90 -10.53 -6.12
N ASP A 38 9.84 -11.04 -6.74
CA ASP A 38 9.53 -10.74 -8.13
C ASP A 38 9.20 -9.25 -8.29
N ASN A 39 9.93 -8.56 -9.15
CA ASN A 39 9.74 -7.12 -9.36
C ASN A 39 8.34 -6.77 -9.88
N LEU A 40 7.77 -7.61 -10.75
CA LEU A 40 6.43 -7.36 -11.26
C LEU A 40 5.39 -7.53 -10.16
N GLU A 41 5.56 -8.51 -9.28
CA GLU A 41 4.65 -8.70 -8.15
C GLU A 41 4.72 -7.54 -7.17
N ILE A 42 5.92 -7.02 -6.93
CA ILE A 42 6.07 -5.82 -6.09
C ILE A 42 5.33 -4.64 -6.72
N CYS A 43 5.44 -4.47 -8.02
CA CYS A 43 4.72 -3.41 -8.73
C CYS A 43 3.21 -3.57 -8.61
N VAL A 44 2.71 -4.78 -8.78
CA VAL A 44 1.27 -5.04 -8.64
C VAL A 44 0.81 -4.74 -7.22
N LEU A 45 1.63 -5.11 -6.23
CA LEU A 45 1.34 -4.82 -4.83
C LEU A 45 1.15 -3.32 -4.60
N PHE A 46 2.13 -2.51 -4.98
CA PHE A 46 2.07 -1.06 -4.74
C PHE A 46 0.99 -0.39 -5.57
N ASN A 47 0.79 -0.81 -6.81
CA ASN A 47 -0.27 -0.27 -7.65
C ASN A 47 -1.64 -0.48 -6.99
N ASN A 48 -1.91 -1.67 -6.50
CA ASN A 48 -3.20 -1.96 -5.87
C ASN A 48 -3.36 -1.26 -4.52
N MET A 49 -2.28 -1.14 -3.75
CA MET A 49 -2.32 -0.38 -2.51
C MET A 49 -2.75 1.06 -2.76
N ILE A 50 -2.14 1.70 -3.75
CA ILE A 50 -2.45 3.10 -4.06
C ILE A 50 -3.87 3.24 -4.59
N ASP A 51 -4.33 2.30 -5.42
CA ASP A 51 -5.69 2.33 -5.93
C ASP A 51 -6.72 2.27 -4.79
N ILE A 52 -6.49 1.41 -3.80
CA ILE A 52 -7.35 1.35 -2.62
C ILE A 52 -7.36 2.70 -1.90
N ALA A 53 -6.19 3.29 -1.69
CA ALA A 53 -6.10 4.57 -1.00
C ALA A 53 -6.82 5.68 -1.77
N PHE A 54 -6.62 5.75 -3.08
CA PHE A 54 -7.27 6.76 -3.91
C PHE A 54 -8.79 6.66 -3.86
N GLU A 55 -9.33 5.45 -3.95
CA GLU A 55 -10.78 5.27 -3.89
C GLU A 55 -11.35 5.78 -2.56
N ASN A 56 -10.66 5.49 -1.46
CA ASN A 56 -11.14 5.86 -0.14
C ASN A 56 -10.95 7.34 0.16
N VAL A 57 -9.81 7.89 -0.22
CA VAL A 57 -9.53 9.31 0.04
C VAL A 57 -10.44 10.21 -0.78
N LYS A 58 -10.70 9.88 -2.04
CA LYS A 58 -11.58 10.68 -2.91
C LYS A 58 -13.00 10.77 -2.40
N GLU A 59 -13.51 9.67 -1.86
CA GLU A 59 -14.91 9.63 -1.43
C GLU A 59 -15.16 10.31 -0.10
N PHE A 60 -14.17 10.26 0.81
CA PHE A 60 -14.45 10.52 2.21
C PHE A 60 -13.62 11.63 2.85
N CYS A 61 -12.67 12.17 2.15
CA CYS A 61 -11.84 13.22 2.71
C CYS A 61 -12.17 14.56 2.10
N GLY A 62 -12.25 15.58 2.94
CA GLY A 62 -12.58 16.93 2.51
C GLY A 62 -11.42 17.62 1.80
N ASP A 63 -11.46 18.95 1.82
CA ASP A 63 -10.56 19.78 1.04
C ASP A 63 -9.14 19.91 1.61
N GLY A 64 -8.88 19.34 2.77
CA GLY A 64 -7.56 19.42 3.39
C GLY A 64 -6.52 18.58 2.66
N LYS A 65 -5.26 18.84 2.98
CA LYS A 65 -4.15 18.06 2.42
C LYS A 65 -4.17 16.64 2.98
N GLN A 66 -4.15 15.65 2.09
CA GLN A 66 -4.25 14.25 2.47
C GLN A 66 -2.94 13.54 2.15
N ILE A 67 -2.41 12.80 3.13
CA ILE A 67 -1.17 12.06 2.97
C ILE A 67 -1.47 10.57 2.87
N ILE A 68 -1.03 9.96 1.75
CA ILE A 68 -1.02 8.52 1.58
C ILE A 68 0.42 8.08 1.85
N ALA A 69 0.63 7.34 2.94
CA ALA A 69 1.97 6.96 3.37
C ALA A 69 2.24 5.50 3.04
N LEU A 70 3.33 5.27 2.33
CA LEU A 70 3.80 3.93 2.00
C LEU A 70 5.08 3.63 2.77
N LYS A 71 5.25 2.39 3.17
CA LYS A 71 6.43 1.95 3.87
C LYS A 71 6.80 0.54 3.43
N ALA A 72 8.11 0.29 3.30
CA ALA A 72 8.63 -1.04 3.00
C ALA A 72 9.85 -1.30 3.86
N GLU A 73 9.90 -2.49 4.48
CA GLU A 73 11.07 -2.92 5.23
C GLU A 73 11.21 -4.43 5.17
N THR A 74 12.44 -4.90 5.29
CA THR A 74 12.72 -6.33 5.40
C THR A 74 13.16 -6.62 6.83
N ARG A 75 12.60 -7.67 7.41
CA ARG A 75 12.91 -8.04 8.78
C ARG A 75 12.61 -9.51 8.99
N ALA A 76 13.58 -10.24 9.55
CA ALA A 76 13.41 -11.63 9.96
C ALA A 76 12.91 -12.55 8.83
N GLY A 77 13.39 -12.34 7.60
CA GLY A 77 13.00 -13.16 6.45
C GLY A 77 11.68 -12.80 5.81
N PHE A 78 11.15 -11.61 6.16
CA PHE A 78 9.90 -11.11 5.57
C PHE A 78 10.10 -9.74 4.95
N LEU A 79 9.35 -9.49 3.89
CA LEU A 79 9.17 -8.15 3.36
C LEU A 79 7.82 -7.64 3.86
N PHE A 80 7.85 -6.55 4.61
CA PHE A 80 6.63 -5.88 5.08
C PHE A 80 6.41 -4.62 4.26
N CYS A 81 5.25 -4.55 3.61
CA CYS A 81 4.84 -3.36 2.88
C CYS A 81 3.53 -2.87 3.45
N CYS A 82 3.48 -1.59 3.77
CA CYS A 82 2.32 -0.99 4.41
C CYS A 82 1.89 0.27 3.66
N ILE A 83 0.58 0.46 3.56
CA ILE A 83 0.00 1.72 3.12
C ILE A 83 -0.95 2.20 4.20
N SER A 84 -0.91 3.51 4.49
CA SER A 84 -1.89 4.12 5.38
C SER A 84 -2.44 5.37 4.76
N PHE A 85 -3.71 5.64 5.02
CA PHE A 85 -4.40 6.81 4.48
C PHE A 85 -5.53 7.22 5.41
N PRO A 86 -5.93 8.51 5.36
CA PRO A 86 -6.99 9.00 6.24
C PRO A 86 -8.35 8.48 5.83
N ILE A 87 -9.20 8.17 6.81
CA ILE A 87 -10.61 7.86 6.59
C ILE A 87 -11.44 8.55 7.67
N GLU A 88 -12.70 8.82 7.37
CA GLU A 88 -13.59 9.42 8.35
C GLU A 88 -14.20 8.37 9.26
N ASN A 89 -14.33 8.73 10.54
CA ASN A 89 -14.82 7.81 11.58
C ASN A 89 -16.19 7.21 11.29
N GLU A 90 -17.09 8.01 10.78
CA GLU A 90 -18.49 7.61 10.59
C GLU A 90 -18.67 6.55 9.53
N ILE A 91 -17.69 6.40 8.65
CA ILE A 91 -17.79 5.54 7.48
C ILE A 91 -16.99 4.25 7.66
N LYS A 92 -16.26 4.12 8.75
CA LYS A 92 -15.36 2.99 9.00
C LYS A 92 -15.99 1.63 8.82
N LYS A 93 -17.19 1.43 9.37
CA LYS A 93 -17.84 0.11 9.33
C LYS A 93 -18.33 -0.24 7.94
N ALA A 94 -18.91 0.71 7.24
CA ALA A 94 -19.39 0.49 5.87
C ALA A 94 -18.20 0.29 4.93
N GLN A 95 -17.13 1.08 5.11
CA GLN A 95 -15.94 0.98 4.29
C GLN A 95 -15.19 -0.33 4.45
N ASN A 96 -15.13 -0.87 5.65
CA ASN A 96 -14.45 -2.13 5.86
C ASN A 96 -15.08 -3.22 4.99
N ASN A 97 -16.39 -3.26 4.89
CA ASN A 97 -17.07 -4.23 4.04
C ASN A 97 -16.73 -4.00 2.56
N VAL A 98 -16.78 -2.74 2.11
CA VAL A 98 -16.46 -2.39 0.73
C VAL A 98 -14.99 -2.72 0.43
N LEU A 99 -14.09 -2.37 1.36
CA LEU A 99 -12.67 -2.63 1.21
C LEU A 99 -12.39 -4.11 0.98
N TYR A 100 -12.90 -4.97 1.86
CA TYR A 100 -12.62 -6.41 1.79
C TYR A 100 -13.22 -7.07 0.56
N HIS A 101 -14.20 -6.46 -0.07
CA HIS A 101 -14.80 -6.99 -1.29
C HIS A 101 -14.25 -6.36 -2.56
N SER A 102 -13.34 -5.39 -2.43
CA SER A 102 -12.76 -4.75 -3.60
C SER A 102 -11.82 -5.70 -4.35
N PHE A 103 -11.73 -5.52 -5.65
CA PHE A 103 -10.82 -6.30 -6.48
C PHE A 103 -9.37 -6.08 -6.04
N ALA A 104 -9.01 -4.82 -5.77
CA ALA A 104 -7.66 -4.47 -5.37
C ALA A 104 -7.26 -5.15 -4.06
N TYR A 105 -8.16 -5.17 -3.07
CA TYR A 105 -7.87 -5.82 -1.80
C TYR A 105 -7.67 -7.33 -1.98
N LYS A 106 -8.53 -7.96 -2.78
CA LYS A 106 -8.40 -9.40 -3.06
C LYS A 106 -7.09 -9.72 -3.76
N THR A 107 -6.64 -8.84 -4.64
CA THR A 107 -5.34 -8.99 -5.30
C THR A 107 -4.21 -8.96 -4.29
N LEU A 108 -4.25 -8.00 -3.35
CA LEU A 108 -3.24 -7.92 -2.29
C LEU A 108 -3.21 -9.19 -1.44
N LYS A 109 -4.38 -9.68 -1.09
CA LYS A 109 -4.49 -10.89 -0.28
C LYS A 109 -3.91 -12.11 -1.01
N ASN A 110 -4.27 -12.26 -2.29
CA ASN A 110 -3.77 -13.37 -3.11
C ASN A 110 -2.26 -13.32 -3.27
N LEU A 111 -1.70 -12.14 -3.49
CA LEU A 111 -0.25 -11.97 -3.59
C LEU A 111 0.45 -12.35 -2.29
N ALA A 112 -0.10 -11.91 -1.15
CA ALA A 112 0.50 -12.24 0.14
C ALA A 112 0.49 -13.75 0.36
N GLU A 113 -0.64 -14.40 0.11
CA GLU A 113 -0.78 -15.84 0.28
C GLU A 113 0.13 -16.62 -0.66
N LYS A 114 0.24 -16.17 -1.91
CA LYS A 114 1.14 -16.78 -2.88
C LYS A 114 2.60 -16.72 -2.41
N ASN A 115 2.96 -15.67 -1.70
CA ASN A 115 4.32 -15.47 -1.19
C ASN A 115 4.46 -15.93 0.27
N GLY A 116 3.60 -16.83 0.71
CA GLY A 116 3.70 -17.48 2.02
C GLY A 116 3.38 -16.58 3.21
N GLY A 117 2.73 -15.47 2.96
CA GLY A 117 2.46 -14.49 3.98
C GLY A 117 0.98 -14.19 4.17
N LYS A 118 0.70 -13.00 4.68
CA LYS A 118 -0.67 -12.62 4.97
C LYS A 118 -0.85 -11.10 4.88
N ILE A 119 -2.12 -10.68 4.92
CA ILE A 119 -2.50 -9.29 4.90
C ILE A 119 -3.23 -8.96 6.20
N GLU A 120 -2.96 -7.78 6.76
CA GLU A 120 -3.62 -7.30 7.98
C GLU A 120 -4.05 -5.86 7.77
N THR A 121 -5.15 -5.48 8.44
CA THR A 121 -5.62 -4.10 8.43
C THR A 121 -5.78 -3.61 9.86
N SER A 122 -5.57 -2.31 10.05
CA SER A 122 -5.78 -1.69 11.36
C SER A 122 -6.32 -0.28 11.19
N LEU A 123 -7.11 0.14 12.18
CA LEU A 123 -7.67 1.49 12.23
C LEU A 123 -7.16 2.17 13.49
N SER A 124 -6.62 3.38 13.33
CA SER A 124 -6.06 4.14 14.43
C SER A 124 -6.02 5.61 14.05
N ASP A 125 -6.53 6.48 14.92
CA ASP A 125 -6.47 7.93 14.74
C ASP A 125 -7.00 8.40 13.38
N ASN A 126 -8.14 7.83 12.95
CA ASN A 126 -8.78 8.17 11.67
C ASN A 126 -7.91 7.83 10.46
N ARG A 127 -7.03 6.84 10.61
CA ARG A 127 -6.26 6.32 9.48
C ARG A 127 -6.45 4.81 9.40
N LEU A 128 -6.58 4.33 8.17
CA LEU A 128 -6.59 2.91 7.89
C LEU A 128 -5.20 2.51 7.40
N ALA A 129 -4.67 1.44 7.96
CA ALA A 129 -3.39 0.89 7.52
C ALA A 129 -3.61 -0.53 7.02
N ILE A 130 -3.01 -0.84 5.86
CA ILE A 130 -3.04 -2.19 5.29
C ILE A 130 -1.58 -2.64 5.18
N THR A 131 -1.27 -3.76 5.82
CA THR A 131 0.09 -4.30 5.82
C THR A 131 0.09 -5.69 5.20
N THR A 132 1.00 -5.92 4.26
CA THR A 132 1.25 -7.26 3.71
C THR A 132 2.61 -7.74 4.19
N GLY A 133 2.69 -9.02 4.55
CA GLY A 133 3.96 -9.65 4.89
C GLY A 133 4.21 -10.79 3.92
N TRP A 134 5.31 -10.74 3.18
CA TRP A 134 5.72 -11.79 2.24
C TRP A 134 6.97 -12.48 2.76
N VAL A 135 6.99 -13.79 2.64
CA VAL A 135 8.22 -14.53 2.96
C VAL A 135 9.22 -14.29 1.85
N ILE A 136 10.40 -13.82 2.22
CA ILE A 136 11.50 -13.61 1.29
C ILE A 136 12.73 -14.37 1.73
N ASN A 137 12.50 -15.55 2.27
CA ASN A 137 13.56 -16.42 2.77
C ASN A 137 14.64 -16.60 1.73
N ASN A 138 15.75 -15.95 1.95
CA ASN A 138 16.88 -16.04 1.06
C ASN A 138 17.92 -17.00 1.64
N PHE A 139 17.52 -18.23 1.81
CA PHE A 139 18.47 -19.27 2.18
C PHE A 139 19.05 -19.84 0.91
N SER A 140 20.15 -19.41 0.61
CA SER A 140 20.92 -20.03 -0.46
C SER A 140 21.92 -20.98 0.15
#